data_b9ed6f349d475f711864bf0927e7f29c
#
_entry.id   b9ed6f349d475f711864bf0927e7f29c
#
_cell.length_a   1.000
_cell.length_b   1.000
_cell.length_c   1.000
_cell.angle_alpha   90.00
_cell.angle_beta   90.00
_cell.angle_gamma   90.00
#
_symmetry.space_group_name_H-M   'P 1'
#
loop_
_entity.id
_entity.type
_entity.pdbx_description
1 polymer ?
#
loop_
_entity_poly.entity_id
_entity_poly.type
_entity_poly.pdbx_seq_one_letter_code
_entity_poly.pdbx_strand_id
1 'polypeptide(L)'
;KRNEKSSFSANFYFGMQNFMRYPEVADAATFYEGRMQADLNTYGSTARTMDELNLWRQGQGKYSSFDWQDFIVNENAPMWYGNVSIDGGSEAINYHVGISHTDQDAMINGFNFQRTNIQSNVEANITPKFKVGVRVSGRIESRHNVGVPGLDDDWQPYYAMFQNCPTQHAYA
;
A
#
# COMPACT_ATOMS: atom_id res chain seq x y z
N LYS A 1 -36.13 8.05 0.05
CA LYS A 1 -36.95 9.27 0.02
C LYS A 1 -38.12 9.05 -0.93
N ARG A 2 -39.35 9.28 -0.47
CA ARG A 2 -40.56 9.09 -1.30
C ARG A 2 -40.93 10.42 -1.94
N ASN A 3 -41.37 10.33 -3.21
CA ASN A 3 -41.91 11.48 -3.96
C ASN A 3 -40.91 12.66 -4.12
N GLU A 4 -39.63 12.34 -4.34
CA GLU A 4 -38.58 13.32 -4.59
C GLU A 4 -38.14 13.28 -6.05
N LYS A 5 -37.81 14.45 -6.60
CA LYS A 5 -37.18 14.56 -7.91
C LYS A 5 -35.86 13.79 -7.91
N SER A 6 -35.53 13.21 -9.06
CA SER A 6 -34.25 12.53 -9.23
C SER A 6 -33.12 13.48 -8.88
N SER A 7 -32.20 13.01 -8.05
CA SER A 7 -30.99 13.73 -7.68
C SER A 7 -29.77 12.94 -8.16
N PHE A 8 -28.79 13.65 -8.66
CA PHE A 8 -27.50 13.10 -9.05
C PHE A 8 -26.46 13.59 -8.06
N SER A 9 -25.61 12.66 -7.64
CA SER A 9 -24.48 12.97 -6.74
C SER A 9 -23.21 12.39 -7.34
N ALA A 10 -22.15 13.17 -7.32
CA ALA A 10 -20.82 12.73 -7.70
C ALA A 10 -19.80 13.25 -6.66
N ASN A 11 -18.92 12.36 -6.23
CA ASN A 11 -17.84 12.69 -5.33
C ASN A 11 -16.55 12.13 -5.90
N PHE A 12 -15.50 12.91 -5.78
CA PHE A 12 -14.16 12.50 -6.17
C PHE A 12 -13.16 13.04 -5.15
N TYR A 13 -12.19 12.23 -4.79
CA TYR A 13 -11.02 12.71 -4.09
C TYR A 13 -9.75 12.03 -4.62
N PHE A 14 -8.65 12.73 -4.51
CA PHE A 14 -7.30 12.27 -4.79
C PHE A 14 -6.43 12.56 -3.57
N GLY A 15 -5.52 11.67 -3.27
CA GLY A 15 -4.59 11.83 -2.16
C GLY A 15 -3.28 11.12 -2.45
N MET A 16 -2.29 11.41 -1.62
CA MET A 16 -0.99 10.74 -1.60
C MET A 16 -0.74 10.20 -0.22
N GLN A 17 -0.17 9.00 -0.14
CA GLN A 17 0.15 8.32 1.11
C GLN A 17 1.66 8.27 1.28
N ASN A 18 2.09 8.55 2.51
CA ASN A 18 3.50 8.44 2.90
C ASN A 18 3.58 7.83 4.29
N PHE A 19 4.68 7.16 4.58
CA PHE A 19 5.00 6.83 5.96
C PHE A 19 5.23 8.12 6.74
N MET A 20 4.61 8.25 7.88
CA MET A 20 4.86 9.39 8.77
C MET A 20 6.23 9.29 9.44
N ARG A 21 6.65 8.08 9.75
CA ARG A 21 7.90 7.79 10.41
C ARG A 21 8.23 6.30 10.29
N TYR A 22 9.50 5.99 10.08
CA TYR A 22 10.05 4.65 10.24
C TYR A 22 11.42 4.74 10.94
N PRO A 23 11.91 3.64 11.53
CA PRO A 23 13.20 3.64 12.20
C PRO A 23 14.34 3.98 11.24
N GLU A 24 15.29 4.78 11.71
CA GLU A 24 16.53 4.96 11.00
C GLU A 24 17.37 3.69 11.10
N VAL A 25 17.94 3.27 9.98
CA VAL A 25 18.84 2.13 9.92
C VAL A 25 20.28 2.59 9.79
N ALA A 26 21.21 1.74 10.22
CA ALA A 26 22.63 2.03 10.12
C ALA A 26 23.05 2.05 8.63
N ASP A 27 23.92 2.99 8.28
CA ASP A 27 24.63 2.96 7.00
C ASP A 27 25.66 1.83 6.94
N ALA A 28 26.26 1.61 5.78
CA ALA A 28 27.20 0.51 5.56
C ALA A 28 28.45 0.61 6.46
N ALA A 29 28.95 1.80 6.71
CA ALA A 29 30.13 2.00 7.56
C ALA A 29 29.80 1.69 9.03
N THR A 30 28.70 2.21 9.54
CA THR A 30 28.21 1.95 10.91
C THR A 30 27.89 0.47 11.10
N PHE A 31 27.23 -0.15 10.11
CA PHE A 31 26.95 -1.58 10.14
C PHE A 31 28.24 -2.42 10.17
N TYR A 32 29.21 -2.11 9.31
CA TYR A 32 30.48 -2.81 9.26
C TYR A 32 31.26 -2.69 10.58
N GLU A 33 31.33 -1.47 11.16
CA GLU A 33 31.97 -1.20 12.44
C GLU A 33 31.28 -1.98 13.58
N GLY A 34 29.94 -1.97 13.61
CA GLY A 34 29.16 -2.72 14.59
C GLY A 34 29.42 -4.23 14.51
N ARG A 35 29.51 -4.79 13.29
CA ARG A 35 29.87 -6.21 13.07
C ARG A 35 31.29 -6.52 13.52
N MET A 36 32.25 -5.63 13.25
CA MET A 36 33.62 -5.75 13.73
C MET A 36 33.69 -5.79 15.26
N GLN A 37 32.98 -4.89 15.92
CA GLN A 37 32.91 -4.84 17.37
C GLN A 37 32.22 -6.09 17.97
N ALA A 38 31.16 -6.59 17.34
CA ALA A 38 30.48 -7.80 17.76
C ALA A 38 31.41 -9.03 17.67
N ASP A 39 32.20 -9.16 16.61
CA ASP A 39 33.18 -10.24 16.47
C ASP A 39 34.22 -10.19 17.58
N LEU A 40 34.79 -8.99 17.84
CA LEU A 40 35.80 -8.78 18.92
C LEU A 40 35.23 -9.17 20.30
N ASN A 41 33.99 -8.77 20.59
CA ASN A 41 33.35 -9.08 21.87
C ASN A 41 33.00 -10.59 22.01
N THR A 42 32.70 -11.26 20.92
CA THR A 42 32.27 -12.66 20.96
C THR A 42 33.43 -13.63 20.84
N TYR A 43 34.38 -13.33 19.95
CA TYR A 43 35.47 -14.27 19.59
C TYR A 43 36.86 -13.77 19.98
N GLY A 44 36.99 -12.54 20.47
CA GLY A 44 38.25 -11.92 20.77
C GLY A 44 39.11 -11.53 19.55
N SER A 45 38.57 -11.79 18.33
CA SER A 45 39.24 -11.46 17.08
C SER A 45 38.20 -11.23 15.97
N THR A 46 38.58 -10.50 14.92
CA THR A 46 37.75 -10.27 13.73
C THR A 46 38.60 -10.37 12.46
N ALA A 47 38.00 -10.87 11.39
CA ALA A 47 38.60 -10.82 10.05
C ALA A 47 38.40 -9.46 9.35
N ARG A 48 37.58 -8.58 9.92
CA ARG A 48 37.32 -7.23 9.41
C ARG A 48 38.46 -6.31 9.74
N THR A 49 38.83 -5.43 8.80
CA THR A 49 39.99 -4.55 8.94
C THR A 49 39.59 -3.07 9.01
N MET A 50 40.44 -2.26 9.63
CA MET A 50 40.27 -0.80 9.66
C MET A 50 40.40 -0.19 8.27
N ASP A 51 41.20 -0.78 7.38
CA ASP A 51 41.40 -0.28 6.02
C ASP A 51 40.08 -0.47 5.23
N GLU A 52 39.41 -1.61 5.37
CA GLU A 52 38.11 -1.86 4.74
C GLU A 52 37.02 -0.95 5.35
N LEU A 53 37.01 -0.74 6.67
CA LEU A 53 36.10 0.22 7.29
C LEU A 53 36.28 1.63 6.72
N ASN A 54 37.51 2.06 6.46
CA ASN A 54 37.79 3.35 5.85
C ASN A 54 37.27 3.43 4.40
N LEU A 55 37.27 2.33 3.64
CA LEU A 55 36.64 2.28 2.33
C LEU A 55 35.12 2.45 2.41
N TRP A 56 34.47 1.79 3.38
CA TRP A 56 33.03 1.97 3.64
C TRP A 56 32.70 3.42 4.06
N ARG A 57 33.55 4.06 4.86
CA ARG A 57 33.38 5.48 5.23
C ARG A 57 33.53 6.44 4.04
N GLN A 58 34.34 6.08 3.04
CA GLN A 58 34.46 6.85 1.80
C GLN A 58 33.24 6.68 0.88
N GLY A 59 32.52 5.57 1.00
CA GLY A 59 31.25 5.37 0.30
C GLY A 59 31.34 5.31 -1.21
N GLN A 60 32.44 4.77 -1.78
CA GLN A 60 32.66 4.77 -3.22
C GLN A 60 32.56 3.37 -3.86
N GLY A 61 31.94 3.31 -5.03
CA GLY A 61 31.83 2.06 -5.80
C GLY A 61 31.13 0.96 -5.00
N LYS A 62 31.74 -0.22 -4.91
CA LYS A 62 31.21 -1.37 -4.17
C LYS A 62 31.11 -1.15 -2.65
N TYR A 63 31.75 -0.10 -2.13
CA TYR A 63 31.70 0.27 -0.73
C TYR A 63 30.69 1.39 -0.44
N SER A 64 29.76 1.66 -1.35
CA SER A 64 28.65 2.58 -1.11
C SER A 64 27.58 1.90 -0.25
N SER A 65 26.93 2.70 0.61
CA SER A 65 25.77 2.24 1.36
C SER A 65 24.57 2.10 0.43
N PHE A 66 23.85 1.00 0.55
CA PHE A 66 22.60 0.81 -0.17
C PHE A 66 21.41 1.10 0.75
N ASP A 67 20.56 2.02 0.34
CA ASP A 67 19.35 2.38 1.07
C ASP A 67 18.20 1.47 0.65
N TRP A 68 17.94 0.45 1.47
CA TRP A 68 16.83 -0.48 1.26
C TRP A 68 15.47 0.17 1.48
N GLN A 69 15.40 1.23 2.28
CA GLN A 69 14.14 1.96 2.51
C GLN A 69 13.76 2.74 1.26
N ASP A 70 14.67 3.53 0.72
CA ASP A 70 14.47 4.28 -0.52
C ASP A 70 14.13 3.34 -1.71
N PHE A 71 14.77 2.19 -1.76
CA PHE A 71 14.53 1.20 -2.82
C PHE A 71 13.14 0.55 -2.74
N ILE A 72 12.63 0.29 -1.53
CA ILE A 72 11.38 -0.47 -1.33
C ILE A 72 10.17 0.48 -1.19
N VAL A 73 10.35 1.66 -0.62
CA VAL A 73 9.27 2.60 -0.36
C VAL A 73 8.81 3.29 -1.64
N ASN A 74 7.51 3.37 -1.79
CA ASN A 74 6.83 4.18 -2.79
C ASN A 74 6.41 5.49 -2.14
N GLU A 75 7.26 6.51 -2.25
CA GLU A 75 6.94 7.83 -1.74
C GLU A 75 5.81 8.48 -2.54
N ASN A 76 4.95 9.20 -1.84
CA ASN A 76 3.78 9.85 -2.43
C ASN A 76 2.86 8.89 -3.18
N ALA A 77 2.69 7.67 -2.64
CA ALA A 77 1.85 6.63 -3.23
C ALA A 77 0.45 7.19 -3.53
N PRO A 78 0.04 7.28 -4.80
CA PRO A 78 -1.22 7.91 -5.16
C PRO A 78 -2.40 7.03 -4.77
N MET A 79 -3.49 7.68 -4.42
CA MET A 79 -4.79 7.05 -4.25
C MET A 79 -5.88 7.96 -4.77
N TRP A 80 -6.89 7.37 -5.38
CA TRP A 80 -8.08 8.10 -5.75
C TRP A 80 -9.34 7.28 -5.54
N TYR A 81 -10.43 7.99 -5.33
CA TYR A 81 -11.76 7.44 -5.18
C TYR A 81 -12.75 8.29 -5.96
N GLY A 82 -13.60 7.63 -6.72
CA GLY A 82 -14.74 8.24 -7.37
C GLY A 82 -16.04 7.52 -7.05
N ASN A 83 -17.10 8.28 -6.85
CA ASN A 83 -18.45 7.76 -6.65
C ASN A 83 -19.43 8.60 -7.45
N VAL A 84 -20.34 7.92 -8.11
CA VAL A 84 -21.49 8.51 -8.79
C VAL A 84 -22.74 7.76 -8.37
N SER A 85 -23.80 8.50 -8.03
CA SER A 85 -25.09 7.91 -7.70
C SER A 85 -26.26 8.73 -8.19
N ILE A 86 -27.36 8.04 -8.44
CA ILE A 86 -28.65 8.61 -8.78
C ILE A 86 -29.68 8.08 -7.80
N ASP A 87 -30.39 8.98 -7.18
CA ASP A 87 -31.49 8.71 -6.28
C ASP A 87 -32.76 9.34 -6.81
N GLY A 88 -33.89 8.70 -6.61
CA GLY A 88 -35.16 9.30 -6.97
C GLY A 88 -36.34 8.43 -6.56
N GLY A 89 -37.51 8.99 -6.71
CA GLY A 89 -38.70 8.25 -6.42
C GLY A 89 -39.98 8.99 -6.69
N SER A 90 -41.02 8.22 -6.94
CA SER A 90 -42.42 8.63 -7.01
C SER A 90 -43.22 7.98 -5.89
N GLU A 91 -44.52 8.19 -5.87
CA GLU A 91 -45.41 7.45 -4.96
C GLU A 91 -45.35 5.92 -5.21
N ALA A 92 -45.09 5.54 -6.45
CA ALA A 92 -45.08 4.14 -6.87
C ALA A 92 -43.71 3.47 -6.78
N ILE A 93 -42.61 4.20 -7.06
CA ILE A 93 -41.28 3.60 -7.19
C ILE A 93 -40.24 4.50 -6.48
N ASN A 94 -39.33 3.91 -5.71
CA ASN A 94 -38.13 4.51 -5.21
C ASN A 94 -36.92 3.75 -5.75
N TYR A 95 -35.89 4.47 -6.10
CA TYR A 95 -34.64 3.86 -6.56
C TYR A 95 -33.40 4.60 -6.08
N HIS A 96 -32.36 3.82 -5.95
CA HIS A 96 -30.98 4.27 -5.77
C HIS A 96 -30.09 3.40 -6.64
N VAL A 97 -29.24 4.04 -7.45
CA VAL A 97 -28.22 3.34 -8.24
C VAL A 97 -26.92 4.09 -8.03
N GLY A 98 -25.86 3.38 -7.66
CA GLY A 98 -24.54 3.93 -7.43
C GLY A 98 -23.44 3.04 -7.96
N ILE A 99 -22.38 3.67 -8.41
CA ILE A 99 -21.11 3.03 -8.74
C ILE A 99 -19.99 3.81 -8.06
N SER A 100 -19.03 3.08 -7.48
CA SER A 100 -17.81 3.68 -6.94
C SER A 100 -16.60 2.91 -7.39
N HIS A 101 -15.49 3.61 -7.54
CA HIS A 101 -14.21 3.02 -7.86
C HIS A 101 -13.12 3.60 -6.93
N THR A 102 -12.26 2.72 -6.46
CA THR A 102 -11.06 3.04 -5.68
C THR A 102 -9.87 2.48 -6.43
N ASP A 103 -8.82 3.25 -6.55
CA ASP A 103 -7.50 2.82 -7.02
C ASP A 103 -6.46 3.38 -6.05
N GLN A 104 -5.61 2.52 -5.54
CA GLN A 104 -4.69 2.85 -4.46
C GLN A 104 -3.38 2.10 -4.65
N ASP A 105 -2.30 2.83 -4.84
CA ASP A 105 -0.96 2.29 -4.71
C ASP A 105 -0.57 2.18 -3.24
N ALA A 106 0.15 1.12 -2.90
CA ALA A 106 0.70 1.00 -1.56
C ALA A 106 1.97 1.85 -1.39
N MET A 107 2.30 2.15 -0.14
CA MET A 107 3.55 2.81 0.24
C MET A 107 4.79 1.91 0.08
N ILE A 108 4.62 0.72 -0.47
CA ILE A 108 5.67 -0.23 -0.82
C ILE A 108 5.53 -0.52 -2.31
N ASN A 109 6.64 -0.43 -3.05
CA ASN A 109 6.68 -0.66 -4.49
C ASN A 109 6.11 -2.02 -4.89
N GLY A 110 5.36 -2.05 -5.98
CA GLY A 110 4.82 -3.28 -6.57
C GLY A 110 3.49 -3.77 -5.98
N PHE A 111 2.86 -3.01 -5.08
CA PHE A 111 1.54 -3.34 -4.55
C PHE A 111 0.51 -2.31 -5.00
N ASN A 112 -0.61 -2.79 -5.52
CA ASN A 112 -1.73 -1.95 -5.94
C ASN A 112 -3.05 -2.64 -5.56
N PHE A 113 -4.04 -1.84 -5.22
CA PHE A 113 -5.39 -2.27 -4.90
C PHE A 113 -6.41 -1.48 -5.71
N GLN A 114 -7.28 -2.19 -6.42
CA GLN A 114 -8.39 -1.61 -7.15
C GLN A 114 -9.70 -2.26 -6.75
N ARG A 115 -10.75 -1.46 -6.59
CA ARG A 115 -12.08 -1.96 -6.28
C ARG A 115 -13.17 -1.12 -6.92
N THR A 116 -14.03 -1.79 -7.65
CA THR A 116 -15.28 -1.23 -8.18
C THR A 116 -16.47 -1.83 -7.45
N ASN A 117 -17.34 -0.99 -6.89
CA ASN A 117 -18.60 -1.43 -6.31
C ASN A 117 -19.75 -0.88 -7.14
N ILE A 118 -20.77 -1.72 -7.32
CA ILE A 118 -22.04 -1.37 -7.94
C ILE A 118 -23.14 -1.68 -6.95
N GLN A 119 -24.07 -0.75 -6.77
CA GLN A 119 -25.22 -0.92 -5.91
C GLN A 119 -26.46 -0.41 -6.60
N SER A 120 -27.54 -1.21 -6.53
CA SER A 120 -28.85 -0.83 -7.03
C SER A 120 -29.91 -1.27 -6.02
N ASN A 121 -30.77 -0.36 -5.61
CA ASN A 121 -31.92 -0.61 -4.78
C ASN A 121 -33.14 -0.04 -5.49
N VAL A 122 -34.12 -0.87 -5.74
CA VAL A 122 -35.41 -0.45 -6.32
C VAL A 122 -36.53 -1.01 -5.46
N GLU A 123 -37.46 -0.17 -5.08
CA GLU A 123 -38.67 -0.56 -4.34
C GLU A 123 -39.89 -0.01 -5.08
N ALA A 124 -40.84 -0.88 -5.34
CA ALA A 124 -42.11 -0.54 -6.02
C ALA A 124 -43.32 -0.87 -5.14
N ASN A 125 -44.25 0.06 -5.02
CA ASN A 125 -45.55 -0.13 -4.42
C ASN A 125 -46.52 -0.61 -5.52
N ILE A 126 -46.78 -1.90 -5.61
CA ILE A 126 -47.67 -2.49 -6.63
C ILE A 126 -49.12 -2.19 -6.28
N THR A 127 -49.44 -2.23 -4.99
CA THR A 127 -50.74 -1.82 -4.44
C THR A 127 -50.52 -1.16 -3.08
N PRO A 128 -51.53 -0.50 -2.48
CA PRO A 128 -51.40 0.05 -1.13
C PRO A 128 -50.98 -0.96 -0.05
N LYS A 129 -51.22 -2.24 -0.29
CA LYS A 129 -50.93 -3.36 0.62
C LYS A 129 -49.79 -4.26 0.15
N PHE A 130 -49.28 -4.05 -1.06
CA PHE A 130 -48.24 -4.94 -1.63
C PHE A 130 -47.08 -4.14 -2.21
N LYS A 131 -45.89 -4.41 -1.68
CA LYS A 131 -44.63 -3.82 -2.12
C LYS A 131 -43.67 -4.89 -2.58
N VAL A 132 -42.88 -4.56 -3.56
CA VAL A 132 -41.79 -5.40 -4.07
C VAL A 132 -40.50 -4.57 -4.05
N GLY A 133 -39.41 -5.15 -3.54
CA GLY A 133 -38.13 -4.54 -3.55
C GLY A 133 -37.06 -5.49 -4.10
N VAL A 134 -36.17 -4.93 -4.88
CA VAL A 134 -34.97 -5.63 -5.39
C VAL A 134 -33.73 -4.82 -4.94
N ARG A 135 -32.80 -5.52 -4.32
CA ARG A 135 -31.49 -4.97 -3.97
C ARG A 135 -30.41 -5.82 -4.63
N VAL A 136 -29.59 -5.18 -5.44
CA VAL A 136 -28.43 -5.80 -6.10
C VAL A 136 -27.20 -5.07 -5.66
N SER A 137 -26.17 -5.82 -5.29
CA SER A 137 -24.84 -5.28 -5.04
C SER A 137 -23.79 -6.19 -5.67
N GLY A 138 -22.81 -5.58 -6.31
CA GLY A 138 -21.68 -6.27 -6.91
C GLY A 138 -20.37 -5.58 -6.53
N ARG A 139 -19.32 -6.38 -6.45
CA ARG A 139 -17.96 -5.90 -6.22
C ARG A 139 -17.00 -6.64 -7.13
N ILE A 140 -16.16 -5.88 -7.81
CA ILE A 140 -15.01 -6.38 -8.56
C ILE A 140 -13.78 -5.82 -7.87
N GLU A 141 -12.84 -6.69 -7.52
CA GLU A 141 -11.63 -6.33 -6.79
C GLU A 141 -10.43 -6.96 -7.49
N SER A 142 -9.38 -6.17 -7.66
CA SER A 142 -8.09 -6.60 -8.16
C SER A 142 -7.02 -6.18 -7.16
N ARG A 143 -6.11 -7.09 -6.86
CA ARG A 143 -4.93 -6.83 -6.04
C ARG A 143 -3.70 -7.28 -6.82
N HIS A 144 -2.77 -6.38 -6.96
CA HIS A 144 -1.44 -6.72 -7.42
C HIS A 144 -0.52 -6.79 -6.22
N ASN A 145 0.07 -7.95 -5.99
CA ASN A 145 1.06 -8.16 -4.94
C ASN A 145 2.36 -8.61 -5.60
N VAL A 146 3.46 -8.12 -5.09
CA VAL A 146 4.76 -8.71 -5.42
C VAL A 146 4.71 -10.15 -4.94
N GLY A 147 4.91 -11.08 -5.87
CA GLY A 147 4.90 -12.51 -5.56
C GLY A 147 6.03 -12.83 -4.59
N VAL A 148 5.69 -13.01 -3.34
CA VAL A 148 6.64 -13.45 -2.31
C VAL A 148 6.57 -14.97 -2.25
N PRO A 149 7.65 -15.70 -2.58
CA PRO A 149 7.67 -17.15 -2.44
C PRO A 149 7.64 -17.50 -0.94
N GLY A 150 6.59 -18.19 -0.54
CA GLY A 150 6.44 -18.63 0.84
C GLY A 150 5.57 -17.70 1.69
N LEU A 151 5.16 -18.21 2.83
CA LEU A 151 4.33 -17.49 3.80
C LEU A 151 5.14 -17.01 5.03
N ASP A 152 6.46 -17.10 4.96
CA ASP A 152 7.32 -16.69 6.06
C ASP A 152 7.40 -15.18 6.11
N ASP A 153 7.16 -14.62 7.28
CA ASP A 153 7.17 -13.18 7.56
C ASP A 153 8.51 -12.51 7.19
N ASP A 154 9.59 -13.29 7.19
CA ASP A 154 10.95 -12.84 6.87
C ASP A 154 11.13 -12.35 5.42
N TRP A 155 10.24 -12.71 4.50
CA TRP A 155 10.29 -12.34 3.10
C TRP A 155 9.39 -11.16 2.73
N GLN A 156 8.72 -10.56 3.69
CA GLN A 156 7.88 -9.39 3.41
C GLN A 156 8.75 -8.18 3.11
N PRO A 157 8.42 -7.39 2.06
CA PRO A 157 9.19 -6.19 1.69
C PRO A 157 9.38 -5.21 2.84
N TYR A 158 8.40 -5.12 3.74
CA TYR A 158 8.47 -4.29 4.93
C TYR A 158 9.62 -4.71 5.86
N TYR A 159 9.81 -6.01 6.11
CA TYR A 159 10.92 -6.50 6.92
C TYR A 159 12.25 -6.37 6.21
N ALA A 160 12.27 -6.54 4.88
CA ALA A 160 13.48 -6.39 4.09
C ALA A 160 14.14 -5.00 4.22
N MET A 161 13.34 -3.94 4.44
CA MET A 161 13.86 -2.61 4.70
C MET A 161 14.77 -2.51 5.93
N PHE A 162 14.56 -3.38 6.93
CA PHE A 162 15.26 -3.33 8.22
C PHE A 162 16.22 -4.49 8.44
N GLN A 163 16.03 -5.59 7.73
CA GLN A 163 16.83 -6.82 7.91
C GLN A 163 17.97 -6.92 6.91
N ASN A 164 17.83 -6.33 5.73
CA ASN A 164 18.88 -6.39 4.73
C ASN A 164 20.09 -5.54 5.13
N CYS A 165 21.28 -6.10 4.86
CA CYS A 165 22.52 -5.41 5.16
C CYS A 165 22.75 -4.23 4.20
N PRO A 166 23.08 -3.03 4.70
CA PRO A 166 23.36 -1.87 3.83
C PRO A 166 24.63 -2.01 3.00
N THR A 167 25.44 -3.04 3.28
CA THR A 167 26.61 -3.43 2.49
C THR A 167 26.27 -4.30 1.27
N GLN A 168 25.01 -4.70 1.12
CA GLN A 168 24.53 -5.49 0.00
C GLN A 168 23.67 -4.61 -0.90
N HIS A 169 23.85 -4.74 -2.21
CA HIS A 169 23.10 -4.00 -3.22
C HIS A 169 22.05 -4.91 -3.86
N ALA A 170 20.91 -4.35 -4.25
CA ALA A 170 19.84 -5.10 -4.92
C ALA A 170 20.26 -5.61 -6.30
N TYR A 171 21.23 -4.94 -6.91
CA TYR A 171 21.80 -5.29 -8.21
C TYR A 171 23.30 -5.47 -8.07
N ALA A 172 23.81 -6.57 -8.59
CA ALA A 172 25.24 -6.88 -8.65
C ALA A 172 25.89 -6.26 -9.91
#